data_42e775b68a418f3a2245ac7e05094d0b
#
_entry.id   42e775b68a418f3a2245ac7e05094d0b
#
_cell.length_a   1.000
_cell.length_b   1.000
_cell.length_c   1.000
_cell.angle_alpha   90.00
_cell.angle_beta   90.00
_cell.angle_gamma   90.00
#
_symmetry.space_group_name_H-M   'P 1'
#
loop_
_entity.id
_entity.type
_entity.pdbx_description
1 polymer ?
#
loop_
_entity_poly.entity_id
_entity_poly.type
_entity_poly.pdbx_seq_one_letter_code
_entity_poly.pdbx_strand_id
1 'polypeptide(L)'
;MILIRYCFYLEITMSASLSVAKLTFFIAILAAVGQATQTMYVPSIGYMAQEFLVSPAALQAVMACYLIPYGLSQFVYGTLSDRIGRKPIIIAGLAIYIIGSLIALFAHQYSWFLVGSFVQGLGIGCGGAMSRTLSRDCFDGAELHKVNSLISMCLIFSPLVAPVLGGYLTESFGWRSSYLFLSLFAIAVVITMMTSMVETLPAAARKKEPVLRSYHYVLSDRRFQGYLICLVATFAGLAVFEAAAGVLLGGVLGLPATTVSLLFVLPIPGYLAGAWLSNVIARHWREKTAMRIGLLAILTGSLVIMLPGLLGLTTAWSLIGGATIYFLGAGILFPAATTGALSPFPYHAGTGGAILGGMQNLGAGLATLFAAMFPASDQLPLGIIMLLMSVLALWGLKRVYTKQPPSDEMPIAI
;
A
#
# COMPACT_ATOMS: atom_id res chain seq x y z
N MET A 1 36.31 -0.20 7.52
CA MET A 1 34.92 -0.03 7.11
C MET A 1 34.51 1.44 6.89
N ILE A 2 34.96 2.39 7.69
CA ILE A 2 34.71 3.83 7.57
C ILE A 2 35.42 4.45 6.35
N LEU A 3 36.65 4.06 6.04
CA LEU A 3 37.43 4.55 4.88
C LEU A 3 36.84 4.13 3.53
N ILE A 4 36.22 2.96 3.42
CA ILE A 4 35.57 2.49 2.18
C ILE A 4 34.28 3.29 1.93
N ARG A 5 33.58 3.70 2.99
CA ARG A 5 32.42 4.60 2.88
C ARG A 5 32.82 6.02 2.42
N TYR A 6 33.98 6.51 2.87
CA TYR A 6 34.49 7.84 2.50
C TYR A 6 35.02 7.90 1.05
N CYS A 7 35.74 6.88 0.57
CA CYS A 7 36.15 6.82 -0.83
C CYS A 7 34.95 6.70 -1.79
N PHE A 8 33.92 5.97 -1.41
CA PHE A 8 32.69 5.83 -2.21
C PHE A 8 31.87 7.13 -2.25
N TYR A 9 31.87 7.90 -1.15
CA TYR A 9 31.25 9.22 -1.09
C TYR A 9 31.95 10.24 -2.01
N LEU A 10 33.27 10.16 -2.13
CA LEU A 10 34.07 11.04 -2.99
C LEU A 10 33.94 10.70 -4.49
N GLU A 11 33.80 9.44 -4.88
CA GLU A 11 33.55 9.06 -6.27
C GLU A 11 32.12 9.38 -6.74
N ILE A 12 31.11 9.30 -5.86
CA ILE A 12 29.72 9.71 -6.16
C ILE A 12 29.62 11.24 -6.26
N THR A 13 30.40 12.00 -5.52
CA THR A 13 30.43 13.48 -5.61
C THR A 13 31.15 14.00 -6.85
N MET A 14 32.01 13.21 -7.48
CA MET A 14 32.75 13.61 -8.69
C MET A 14 32.16 13.10 -10.01
N SER A 15 31.28 12.08 -10.01
CA SER A 15 30.59 11.59 -11.21
C SER A 15 29.11 11.98 -11.16
N ALA A 16 28.79 13.08 -11.86
CA ALA A 16 27.44 13.55 -12.14
C ALA A 16 26.48 13.50 -10.93
N SER A 17 26.41 14.57 -10.18
CA SER A 17 25.43 14.80 -9.12
C SER A 17 24.01 14.56 -9.66
N LEU A 18 23.49 13.34 -9.55
CA LEU A 18 22.05 13.20 -9.49
C LEU A 18 21.64 14.02 -8.25
N SER A 19 21.04 15.19 -8.49
CA SER A 19 20.63 16.00 -7.37
C SER A 19 19.71 15.15 -6.49
N VAL A 20 19.79 15.28 -5.17
CA VAL A 20 18.88 14.67 -4.20
C VAL A 20 17.43 14.69 -4.70
N ALA A 21 17.03 15.78 -5.38
CA ALA A 21 15.73 15.94 -6.00
C ALA A 21 15.43 14.91 -7.10
N LYS A 22 16.38 14.58 -7.98
CA LYS A 22 16.16 13.58 -9.05
C LYS A 22 15.96 12.18 -8.49
N LEU A 23 16.77 11.78 -7.52
CA LEU A 23 16.66 10.46 -6.92
C LEU A 23 15.37 10.31 -6.10
N THR A 24 15.01 11.35 -5.33
CA THR A 24 13.73 11.41 -4.60
C THR A 24 12.55 11.30 -5.57
N PHE A 25 12.62 11.99 -6.71
CA PHE A 25 11.61 11.91 -7.75
C PHE A 25 11.47 10.50 -8.32
N PHE A 26 12.57 9.80 -8.59
CA PHE A 26 12.52 8.41 -9.08
C PHE A 26 11.88 7.45 -8.07
N ILE A 27 12.25 7.59 -6.79
CA ILE A 27 11.69 6.76 -5.72
C ILE A 27 10.18 7.03 -5.57
N ALA A 28 9.78 8.31 -5.63
CA ALA A 28 8.40 8.72 -5.51
C ALA A 28 7.53 8.22 -6.67
N ILE A 29 8.00 8.34 -7.92
CA ILE A 29 7.30 7.84 -9.10
C ILE A 29 7.18 6.31 -9.05
N LEU A 30 8.23 5.60 -8.66
CA LEU A 30 8.20 4.15 -8.52
C LEU A 30 7.13 3.69 -7.52
N ALA A 31 7.01 4.40 -6.40
CA ALA A 31 5.97 4.14 -5.41
C ALA A 31 4.56 4.49 -5.93
N ALA A 32 4.44 5.57 -6.71
CA ALA A 32 3.16 6.03 -7.25
C ALA A 32 2.55 5.08 -8.28
N VAL A 33 3.34 4.35 -9.09
CA VAL A 33 2.84 3.37 -10.06
C VAL A 33 1.93 2.34 -9.39
N GLY A 34 2.36 1.79 -8.23
CA GLY A 34 1.60 0.78 -7.51
C GLY A 34 0.25 1.30 -7.00
N GLN A 35 0.24 2.49 -6.40
CA GLN A 35 -0.97 3.11 -5.87
C GLN A 35 -1.93 3.55 -6.97
N ALA A 36 -1.40 4.10 -8.07
CA ALA A 36 -2.23 4.46 -9.22
C ALA A 36 -2.94 3.25 -9.81
N THR A 37 -2.24 2.11 -9.96
CA THR A 37 -2.83 0.87 -10.47
C THR A 37 -3.96 0.37 -9.57
N GLN A 38 -3.78 0.45 -8.24
CA GLN A 38 -4.76 -0.02 -7.26
C GLN A 38 -6.08 0.76 -7.33
N THR A 39 -6.06 2.05 -7.64
CA THR A 39 -7.23 2.90 -7.48
C THR A 39 -7.81 3.44 -8.80
N MET A 40 -7.03 3.49 -9.88
CA MET A 40 -7.42 4.11 -11.14
C MET A 40 -8.59 3.42 -11.85
N TYR A 41 -8.72 2.08 -11.70
CA TYR A 41 -9.79 1.31 -12.35
C TYR A 41 -11.12 1.34 -11.58
N VAL A 42 -11.11 1.74 -10.30
CA VAL A 42 -12.28 1.67 -9.42
C VAL A 42 -13.52 2.37 -9.98
N PRO A 43 -13.42 3.58 -10.56
CA PRO A 43 -14.56 4.24 -11.18
C PRO A 43 -15.13 3.50 -12.40
N SER A 44 -14.32 2.63 -13.01
CA SER A 44 -14.67 1.90 -14.24
C SER A 44 -15.43 0.59 -13.99
N ILE A 45 -15.60 0.18 -12.73
CA ILE A 45 -16.13 -1.15 -12.37
C ILE A 45 -17.49 -1.41 -13.01
N GLY A 46 -18.39 -0.42 -13.04
CA GLY A 46 -19.71 -0.56 -13.68
C GLY A 46 -19.62 -0.87 -15.18
N TYR A 47 -18.75 -0.18 -15.91
CA TYR A 47 -18.50 -0.40 -17.34
C TYR A 47 -17.84 -1.75 -17.61
N MET A 48 -16.87 -2.13 -16.80
CA MET A 48 -16.16 -3.41 -16.91
C MET A 48 -17.10 -4.59 -16.65
N ALA A 49 -17.99 -4.48 -15.67
CA ALA A 49 -18.98 -5.51 -15.35
C ALA A 49 -19.91 -5.79 -16.54
N GLN A 50 -20.37 -4.73 -17.19
CA GLN A 50 -21.21 -4.84 -18.39
C GLN A 50 -20.47 -5.48 -19.56
N GLU A 51 -19.24 -5.08 -19.81
CA GLU A 51 -18.47 -5.61 -20.95
C GLU A 51 -18.04 -7.06 -20.76
N PHE A 52 -17.60 -7.43 -19.56
CA PHE A 52 -17.21 -8.81 -19.25
C PHE A 52 -18.39 -9.74 -18.95
N LEU A 53 -19.61 -9.21 -18.92
CA LEU A 53 -20.84 -9.95 -18.57
C LEU A 53 -20.75 -10.67 -17.23
N VAL A 54 -20.15 -10.00 -16.23
CA VAL A 54 -20.02 -10.49 -14.87
C VAL A 54 -20.74 -9.57 -13.89
N SER A 55 -21.06 -10.08 -12.71
CA SER A 55 -21.62 -9.22 -11.67
C SER A 55 -20.58 -8.16 -11.21
N PRO A 56 -20.99 -6.94 -10.86
CA PRO A 56 -20.08 -5.95 -10.31
C PRO A 56 -19.29 -6.48 -9.09
N ALA A 57 -19.92 -7.34 -8.27
CA ALA A 57 -19.26 -8.00 -7.14
C ALA A 57 -18.05 -8.82 -7.54
N ALA A 58 -18.09 -9.51 -8.67
CA ALA A 58 -16.95 -10.29 -9.17
C ALA A 58 -15.70 -9.43 -9.36
N LEU A 59 -15.85 -8.15 -9.71
CA LEU A 59 -14.73 -7.24 -9.93
C LEU A 59 -14.00 -6.84 -8.63
N GLN A 60 -14.54 -7.13 -7.44
CA GLN A 60 -13.79 -7.01 -6.18
C GLN A 60 -12.58 -7.97 -6.15
N ALA A 61 -12.69 -9.13 -6.83
CA ALA A 61 -11.58 -10.07 -6.92
C ALA A 61 -10.36 -9.52 -7.67
N VAL A 62 -10.53 -8.50 -8.51
CA VAL A 62 -9.42 -7.82 -9.21
C VAL A 62 -8.43 -7.24 -8.22
N MET A 63 -8.93 -6.58 -7.16
CA MET A 63 -8.08 -6.04 -6.09
C MET A 63 -7.28 -7.16 -5.39
N ALA A 64 -7.92 -8.29 -5.09
CA ALA A 64 -7.27 -9.43 -4.48
C ALA A 64 -6.18 -10.03 -5.41
N CYS A 65 -6.51 -10.21 -6.70
CA CYS A 65 -5.59 -10.70 -7.72
C CYS A 65 -4.38 -9.80 -7.92
N TYR A 66 -4.51 -8.51 -7.60
CA TYR A 66 -3.40 -7.56 -7.63
C TYR A 66 -2.61 -7.54 -6.32
N LEU A 67 -3.29 -7.41 -5.17
CA LEU A 67 -2.63 -7.19 -3.86
C LEU A 67 -1.93 -8.43 -3.31
N ILE A 68 -2.46 -9.63 -3.51
CA ILE A 68 -1.83 -10.88 -3.02
C ILE A 68 -0.45 -11.07 -3.65
N PRO A 69 -0.30 -11.12 -4.99
CA PRO A 69 1.01 -11.23 -5.61
C PRO A 69 1.89 -10.00 -5.35
N TYR A 70 1.32 -8.80 -5.22
CA TYR A 70 2.05 -7.61 -4.81
C TYR A 70 2.73 -7.80 -3.45
N GLY A 71 1.99 -8.24 -2.43
CA GLY A 71 2.53 -8.49 -1.09
C GLY A 71 3.60 -9.58 -1.09
N LEU A 72 3.35 -10.71 -1.75
CA LEU A 72 4.29 -11.83 -1.82
C LEU A 72 5.58 -11.47 -2.55
N SER A 73 5.49 -10.78 -3.68
CA SER A 73 6.64 -10.41 -4.48
C SER A 73 7.57 -9.40 -3.80
N GLN A 74 7.06 -8.57 -2.88
CA GLN A 74 7.89 -7.66 -2.09
C GLN A 74 8.98 -8.40 -1.29
N PHE A 75 8.64 -9.55 -0.68
CA PHE A 75 9.62 -10.36 0.05
C PHE A 75 10.70 -10.91 -0.87
N VAL A 76 10.32 -11.31 -2.08
CA VAL A 76 11.26 -11.85 -3.07
C VAL A 76 12.15 -10.73 -3.62
N TYR A 77 11.59 -9.61 -4.03
CA TYR A 77 12.36 -8.50 -4.62
C TYR A 77 13.33 -7.88 -3.62
N GLY A 78 12.95 -7.76 -2.35
CA GLY A 78 13.85 -7.27 -1.30
C GLY A 78 15.14 -8.10 -1.23
N THR A 79 14.99 -9.43 -1.09
CA THR A 79 16.12 -10.35 -0.99
C THR A 79 16.93 -10.47 -2.28
N LEU A 80 16.24 -10.48 -3.42
CA LEU A 80 16.87 -10.63 -4.73
C LEU A 80 17.69 -9.38 -5.09
N SER A 81 17.20 -8.20 -4.71
CA SER A 81 17.91 -6.94 -4.95
C SER A 81 19.22 -6.80 -4.16
N ASP A 82 19.29 -7.43 -2.96
CA ASP A 82 20.53 -7.50 -2.18
C ASP A 82 21.63 -8.35 -2.86
N ARG A 83 21.24 -9.27 -3.76
CA ARG A 83 22.15 -10.19 -4.46
C ARG A 83 22.52 -9.72 -5.86
N ILE A 84 21.55 -9.23 -6.62
CA ILE A 84 21.69 -8.89 -8.04
C ILE A 84 22.00 -7.40 -8.23
N GLY A 85 21.47 -6.54 -7.34
CA GLY A 85 21.51 -5.09 -7.44
C GLY A 85 20.11 -4.49 -7.50
N ARG A 86 20.00 -3.20 -7.22
CA ARG A 86 18.70 -2.49 -7.15
C ARG A 86 18.12 -2.22 -8.53
N LYS A 87 18.94 -1.64 -9.43
CA LYS A 87 18.50 -1.24 -10.77
C LYS A 87 17.99 -2.41 -11.61
N PRO A 88 18.69 -3.57 -11.74
CA PRO A 88 18.18 -4.71 -12.51
C PRO A 88 16.84 -5.22 -12.00
N ILE A 89 16.64 -5.24 -10.69
CA ILE A 89 15.41 -5.72 -10.07
C ILE A 89 14.23 -4.77 -10.34
N ILE A 90 14.45 -3.46 -10.29
CA ILE A 90 13.42 -2.47 -10.65
C ILE A 90 12.99 -2.64 -12.10
N ILE A 91 13.97 -2.73 -13.01
CA ILE A 91 13.71 -2.87 -14.45
C ILE A 91 12.93 -4.18 -14.74
N ALA A 92 13.39 -5.30 -14.16
CA ALA A 92 12.73 -6.59 -14.33
C ALA A 92 11.29 -6.59 -13.78
N GLY A 93 11.10 -6.04 -12.58
CA GLY A 93 9.78 -5.94 -11.96
C GLY A 93 8.82 -5.06 -12.77
N LEU A 94 9.28 -3.89 -13.21
CA LEU A 94 8.45 -3.00 -14.05
C LEU A 94 8.17 -3.60 -15.43
N ALA A 95 9.10 -4.38 -16.01
CA ALA A 95 8.84 -5.12 -17.25
C ALA A 95 7.72 -6.15 -17.06
N ILE A 96 7.74 -6.92 -15.97
CA ILE A 96 6.65 -7.84 -15.61
C ILE A 96 5.34 -7.07 -15.42
N TYR A 97 5.37 -5.93 -14.75
CA TYR A 97 4.20 -5.07 -14.56
C TYR A 97 3.62 -4.59 -15.90
N ILE A 98 4.46 -4.14 -16.84
CA ILE A 98 4.03 -3.71 -18.18
C ILE A 98 3.36 -4.86 -18.93
N ILE A 99 3.92 -6.07 -18.87
CA ILE A 99 3.32 -7.27 -19.47
C ILE A 99 1.92 -7.50 -18.89
N GLY A 100 1.77 -7.45 -17.55
CA GLY A 100 0.48 -7.57 -16.88
C GLY A 100 -0.51 -6.50 -17.30
N SER A 101 -0.05 -5.25 -17.43
CA SER A 101 -0.89 -4.12 -17.89
C SER A 101 -1.36 -4.29 -19.32
N LEU A 102 -0.50 -4.80 -20.20
CA LEU A 102 -0.88 -5.11 -21.60
C LEU A 102 -1.86 -6.29 -21.67
N ILE A 103 -1.66 -7.35 -20.86
CA ILE A 103 -2.64 -8.45 -20.78
C ILE A 103 -4.01 -7.91 -20.35
N ALA A 104 -4.07 -7.05 -19.33
CA ALA A 104 -5.31 -6.45 -18.85
C ALA A 104 -5.93 -5.51 -19.90
N LEU A 105 -5.13 -4.71 -20.61
CA LEU A 105 -5.56 -3.81 -21.67
C LEU A 105 -6.26 -4.55 -22.83
N PHE A 106 -5.68 -5.68 -23.26
CA PHE A 106 -6.19 -6.48 -24.38
C PHE A 106 -7.12 -7.61 -23.95
N ALA A 107 -7.48 -7.69 -22.66
CA ALA A 107 -8.38 -8.72 -22.19
C ALA A 107 -9.80 -8.55 -22.77
N HIS A 108 -10.32 -9.60 -23.41
CA HIS A 108 -11.71 -9.70 -23.87
C HIS A 108 -12.55 -10.59 -22.94
N GLN A 109 -11.90 -11.35 -22.05
CA GLN A 109 -12.55 -12.20 -21.06
C GLN A 109 -12.09 -11.81 -19.66
N TYR A 110 -13.00 -11.90 -18.69
CA TYR A 110 -12.71 -11.57 -17.29
C TYR A 110 -11.54 -12.38 -16.72
N SER A 111 -11.41 -13.67 -17.07
CA SER A 111 -10.29 -14.52 -16.62
C SER A 111 -8.92 -13.99 -17.05
N TRP A 112 -8.78 -13.53 -18.29
CA TRP A 112 -7.54 -12.92 -18.78
C TRP A 112 -7.25 -11.59 -18.10
N PHE A 113 -8.30 -10.83 -17.78
CA PHE A 113 -8.16 -9.60 -17.03
C PHE A 113 -7.63 -9.85 -15.60
N LEU A 114 -8.11 -10.90 -14.91
CA LEU A 114 -7.58 -11.33 -13.62
C LEU A 114 -6.12 -11.78 -13.72
N VAL A 115 -5.75 -12.53 -14.77
CA VAL A 115 -4.34 -12.90 -15.04
C VAL A 115 -3.48 -11.66 -15.22
N GLY A 116 -3.94 -10.68 -15.99
CA GLY A 116 -3.25 -9.40 -16.16
C GLY A 116 -3.02 -8.68 -14.81
N SER A 117 -4.06 -8.60 -13.98
CA SER A 117 -3.98 -7.99 -12.65
C SER A 117 -3.01 -8.75 -11.72
N PHE A 118 -2.99 -10.07 -11.78
CA PHE A 118 -2.06 -10.91 -11.02
C PHE A 118 -0.60 -10.64 -11.45
N VAL A 119 -0.34 -10.59 -12.74
CA VAL A 119 1.01 -10.31 -13.29
C VAL A 119 1.43 -8.86 -12.97
N GLN A 120 0.49 -7.88 -13.03
CA GLN A 120 0.75 -6.53 -12.55
C GLN A 120 1.19 -6.51 -11.08
N GLY A 121 0.46 -7.23 -10.22
CA GLY A 121 0.79 -7.34 -8.80
C GLY A 121 2.17 -7.95 -8.56
N LEU A 122 2.52 -9.03 -9.27
CA LEU A 122 3.85 -9.62 -9.22
C LEU A 122 4.95 -8.60 -9.58
N GLY A 123 4.74 -7.85 -10.67
CA GLY A 123 5.73 -6.91 -11.16
C GLY A 123 5.94 -5.72 -10.21
N ILE A 124 4.84 -5.10 -9.73
CA ILE A 124 4.91 -3.86 -8.96
C ILE A 124 5.50 -4.04 -7.55
N GLY A 125 5.59 -5.26 -7.05
CA GLY A 125 6.24 -5.52 -5.76
C GLY A 125 7.68 -5.00 -5.68
N CYS A 126 8.36 -4.88 -6.82
CA CYS A 126 9.66 -4.23 -6.90
C CYS A 126 9.56 -2.75 -6.43
N GLY A 127 8.51 -2.02 -6.81
CA GLY A 127 8.29 -0.63 -6.42
C GLY A 127 8.10 -0.47 -4.92
N GLY A 128 7.26 -1.31 -4.31
CA GLY A 128 7.01 -1.30 -2.87
C GLY A 128 8.25 -1.65 -2.03
N ALA A 129 9.06 -2.62 -2.49
CA ALA A 129 10.28 -3.00 -1.81
C ALA A 129 11.40 -1.96 -2.02
N MET A 130 11.61 -1.52 -3.26
CA MET A 130 12.75 -0.69 -3.63
C MET A 130 12.60 0.77 -3.23
N SER A 131 11.41 1.34 -3.17
CA SER A 131 11.22 2.72 -2.72
C SER A 131 11.78 2.94 -1.31
N ARG A 132 11.55 2.01 -0.39
CA ARG A 132 12.08 2.06 0.98
C ARG A 132 13.57 1.73 1.06
N THR A 133 14.05 0.83 0.19
CA THR A 133 15.45 0.41 0.17
C THR A 133 16.33 1.51 -0.40
N LEU A 134 15.96 2.09 -1.54
CA LEU A 134 16.72 3.16 -2.20
C LEU A 134 16.83 4.41 -1.32
N SER A 135 15.77 4.78 -0.59
CA SER A 135 15.84 5.93 0.32
C SER A 135 16.91 5.75 1.40
N ARG A 136 17.12 4.53 1.89
CA ARG A 136 18.15 4.21 2.89
C ARG A 136 19.53 4.00 2.31
N ASP A 137 19.64 3.46 1.10
CA ASP A 137 20.91 3.26 0.45
C ASP A 137 21.57 4.61 0.11
N CYS A 138 20.76 5.66 -0.09
CA CYS A 138 21.21 6.94 -0.65
C CYS A 138 21.16 8.12 0.31
N PHE A 139 20.41 8.03 1.41
CA PHE A 139 20.19 9.15 2.34
C PHE A 139 20.31 8.72 3.80
N ASP A 140 20.83 9.62 4.62
CA ASP A 140 20.98 9.45 6.07
C ASP A 140 20.39 10.65 6.83
N GLY A 141 20.09 10.44 8.11
CA GLY A 141 19.69 11.51 9.06
C GLY A 141 18.50 12.34 8.58
N ALA A 142 18.65 13.67 8.56
CA ALA A 142 17.58 14.62 8.22
C ALA A 142 17.14 14.52 6.75
N GLU A 143 18.06 14.20 5.82
CA GLU A 143 17.73 14.02 4.40
C GLU A 143 16.87 12.78 4.18
N LEU A 144 17.17 11.67 4.85
CA LEU A 144 16.33 10.47 4.82
C LEU A 144 14.90 10.76 5.30
N HIS A 145 14.76 11.54 6.38
CA HIS A 145 13.45 11.98 6.86
C HIS A 145 12.68 12.79 5.83
N LYS A 146 13.35 13.74 5.16
CA LYS A 146 12.75 14.57 4.11
C LYS A 146 12.30 13.73 2.92
N VAL A 147 13.15 12.81 2.46
CA VAL A 147 12.85 11.92 1.33
C VAL A 147 11.69 10.98 1.67
N ASN A 148 11.69 10.36 2.84
CA ASN A 148 10.57 9.50 3.27
C ASN A 148 9.26 10.27 3.40
N SER A 149 9.30 11.54 3.83
CA SER A 149 8.11 12.41 3.86
C SER A 149 7.58 12.68 2.46
N LEU A 150 8.44 12.96 1.49
CA LEU A 150 8.05 13.17 0.09
C LEU A 150 7.47 11.89 -0.53
N ILE A 151 8.07 10.72 -0.27
CA ILE A 151 7.52 9.43 -0.71
C ILE A 151 6.12 9.22 -0.12
N SER A 152 5.95 9.49 1.17
CA SER A 152 4.65 9.37 1.84
C SER A 152 3.61 10.32 1.23
N MET A 153 3.99 11.57 0.89
CA MET A 153 3.12 12.48 0.18
C MET A 153 2.70 11.93 -1.18
N CYS A 154 3.64 11.40 -1.97
CA CYS A 154 3.33 10.81 -3.28
C CYS A 154 2.39 9.59 -3.17
N LEU A 155 2.58 8.75 -2.13
CA LEU A 155 1.69 7.62 -1.85
C LEU A 155 0.26 8.05 -1.52
N ILE A 156 0.08 9.23 -0.91
CA ILE A 156 -1.24 9.80 -0.60
C ILE A 156 -1.83 10.53 -1.82
N PHE A 157 -1.00 11.26 -2.58
CA PHE A 157 -1.46 11.98 -3.77
C PHE A 157 -1.86 11.04 -4.92
N SER A 158 -1.24 9.87 -5.03
CA SER A 158 -1.57 8.92 -6.08
C SER A 158 -3.03 8.44 -6.02
N PRO A 159 -3.57 7.96 -4.87
CA PRO A 159 -4.98 7.63 -4.74
C PRO A 159 -5.93 8.83 -4.86
N LEU A 160 -5.44 10.06 -4.70
CA LEU A 160 -6.22 11.27 -4.90
C LEU A 160 -6.43 11.56 -6.39
N VAL A 161 -5.37 11.43 -7.17
CA VAL A 161 -5.35 11.81 -8.60
C VAL A 161 -5.78 10.66 -9.50
N ALA A 162 -5.34 9.43 -9.21
CA ALA A 162 -5.54 8.30 -10.10
C ALA A 162 -7.02 7.95 -10.35
N PRO A 163 -7.94 7.91 -9.36
CA PRO A 163 -9.36 7.66 -9.62
C PRO A 163 -10.01 8.77 -10.44
N VAL A 164 -9.66 10.03 -10.20
CA VAL A 164 -10.22 11.17 -10.96
C VAL A 164 -9.80 11.09 -12.42
N LEU A 165 -8.51 10.81 -12.67
CA LEU A 165 -8.00 10.59 -14.01
C LEU A 165 -8.65 9.36 -14.66
N GLY A 166 -8.79 8.25 -13.90
CA GLY A 166 -9.42 7.01 -14.34
C GLY A 166 -10.89 7.20 -14.71
N GLY A 167 -11.66 7.95 -13.91
CA GLY A 167 -13.04 8.29 -14.19
C GLY A 167 -13.18 9.10 -15.50
N TYR A 168 -12.37 10.16 -15.64
CA TYR A 168 -12.35 10.98 -16.85
C TYR A 168 -11.96 10.16 -18.09
N LEU A 169 -10.91 9.38 -18.01
CA LEU A 169 -10.46 8.52 -19.12
C LEU A 169 -11.53 7.48 -19.49
N THR A 170 -12.21 6.93 -18.50
CA THR A 170 -13.26 5.92 -18.72
C THR A 170 -14.45 6.49 -19.49
N GLU A 171 -14.92 7.67 -19.12
CA GLU A 171 -16.06 8.29 -19.80
C GLU A 171 -15.70 8.84 -21.19
N SER A 172 -14.46 9.33 -21.37
CA SER A 172 -14.02 9.92 -22.65
C SER A 172 -13.56 8.90 -23.68
N PHE A 173 -12.89 7.81 -23.22
CA PHE A 173 -12.17 6.88 -24.10
C PHE A 173 -12.42 5.40 -23.77
N GLY A 174 -13.28 5.11 -22.78
CA GLY A 174 -13.53 3.77 -22.28
C GLY A 174 -12.50 3.32 -21.24
N TRP A 175 -12.84 2.32 -20.43
CA TRP A 175 -12.05 1.87 -19.28
C TRP A 175 -10.64 1.36 -19.64
N ARG A 176 -10.44 0.85 -20.85
CA ARG A 176 -9.13 0.39 -21.35
C ARG A 176 -8.09 1.50 -21.43
N SER A 177 -8.53 2.74 -21.60
CA SER A 177 -7.63 3.90 -21.63
C SER A 177 -6.85 4.10 -20.33
N SER A 178 -7.42 3.70 -19.19
CA SER A 178 -6.72 3.69 -17.90
C SER A 178 -5.54 2.71 -17.90
N TYR A 179 -5.71 1.51 -18.47
CA TYR A 179 -4.63 0.51 -18.58
C TYR A 179 -3.58 0.90 -19.63
N LEU A 180 -4.00 1.56 -20.71
CA LEU A 180 -3.06 2.15 -21.67
C LEU A 180 -2.20 3.23 -20.99
N PHE A 181 -2.84 4.15 -20.25
CA PHE A 181 -2.13 5.17 -19.50
C PHE A 181 -1.12 4.55 -18.51
N LEU A 182 -1.53 3.56 -17.71
CA LEU A 182 -0.66 2.88 -16.75
C LEU A 182 0.51 2.18 -17.45
N SER A 183 0.28 1.57 -18.62
CA SER A 183 1.33 0.93 -19.42
C SER A 183 2.34 1.97 -19.91
N LEU A 184 1.87 3.06 -20.51
CA LEU A 184 2.73 4.14 -21.01
C LEU A 184 3.49 4.83 -19.86
N PHE A 185 2.84 5.05 -18.74
CA PHE A 185 3.47 5.61 -17.54
C PHE A 185 4.60 4.70 -17.03
N ALA A 186 4.35 3.39 -16.91
CA ALA A 186 5.36 2.44 -16.50
C ALA A 186 6.53 2.34 -17.49
N ILE A 187 6.27 2.37 -18.80
CA ILE A 187 7.30 2.42 -19.85
C ILE A 187 8.17 3.67 -19.69
N ALA A 188 7.55 4.84 -19.48
CA ALA A 188 8.29 6.08 -19.23
C ALA A 188 9.17 5.99 -17.98
N VAL A 189 8.66 5.38 -16.89
CA VAL A 189 9.44 5.12 -15.68
C VAL A 189 10.60 4.18 -15.95
N VAL A 190 10.41 3.08 -16.68
CA VAL A 190 11.50 2.14 -17.06
C VAL A 190 12.58 2.86 -17.87
N ILE A 191 12.20 3.61 -18.91
CA ILE A 191 13.15 4.36 -19.74
C ILE A 191 13.94 5.34 -18.85
N THR A 192 13.27 6.06 -17.97
CA THR A 192 13.89 7.02 -17.06
C THR A 192 14.87 6.33 -16.10
N MET A 193 14.48 5.16 -15.55
CA MET A 193 15.35 4.36 -14.69
C MET A 193 16.55 3.78 -15.45
N MET A 194 16.36 3.32 -16.69
CA MET A 194 17.45 2.80 -17.51
C MET A 194 18.50 3.87 -17.85
N THR A 195 18.04 5.06 -18.23
CA THR A 195 18.91 6.15 -18.71
C THR A 195 19.55 6.96 -17.59
N SER A 196 18.84 7.17 -16.49
CA SER A 196 19.24 8.17 -15.49
C SER A 196 19.56 7.61 -14.11
N MET A 197 19.18 6.35 -13.80
CA MET A 197 19.45 5.73 -12.50
C MET A 197 20.80 5.01 -12.54
N VAL A 198 21.68 5.33 -11.57
CA VAL A 198 22.92 4.58 -11.31
C VAL A 198 22.61 3.47 -10.31
N GLU A 199 23.33 2.34 -10.42
CA GLU A 199 23.23 1.24 -9.43
C GLU A 199 23.66 1.73 -8.04
N THR A 200 22.77 1.59 -7.04
CA THR A 200 23.04 2.07 -5.68
C THR A 200 23.72 1.02 -4.80
N LEU A 201 23.70 -0.26 -5.21
CA LEU A 201 24.35 -1.35 -4.49
C LEU A 201 25.57 -1.89 -5.27
N PRO A 202 26.81 -1.48 -4.93
CA PRO A 202 28.01 -1.98 -5.58
C PRO A 202 28.14 -3.50 -5.49
N ALA A 203 28.73 -4.12 -6.50
CA ALA A 203 28.94 -5.56 -6.54
C ALA A 203 29.68 -6.12 -5.31
N ALA A 204 30.63 -5.37 -4.76
CA ALA A 204 31.38 -5.72 -3.55
C ALA A 204 30.55 -5.70 -2.25
N ALA A 205 29.43 -4.95 -2.22
CA ALA A 205 28.58 -4.82 -1.06
C ALA A 205 27.36 -5.79 -1.08
N ARG A 206 27.23 -6.60 -2.12
CA ARG A 206 26.14 -7.55 -2.28
C ARG A 206 26.23 -8.67 -1.27
N LYS A 207 25.15 -8.88 -0.50
CA LYS A 207 25.09 -9.88 0.57
C LYS A 207 24.88 -11.27 -0.02
N LYS A 208 25.61 -12.26 0.53
CA LYS A 208 25.43 -13.70 0.23
C LYS A 208 24.64 -14.44 1.34
N GLU A 209 24.36 -13.77 2.45
CA GLU A 209 23.76 -14.42 3.62
C GLU A 209 22.23 -14.61 3.49
N PRO A 210 21.69 -15.67 4.13
CA PRO A 210 20.24 -15.93 4.13
C PRO A 210 19.53 -14.89 5.01
N VAL A 211 18.64 -14.09 4.41
CA VAL A 211 17.85 -13.03 5.06
C VAL A 211 16.79 -13.60 6.02
N LEU A 212 16.49 -14.91 5.92
CA LEU A 212 15.47 -15.59 6.73
C LEU A 212 15.66 -15.41 8.23
N ARG A 213 16.88 -15.37 8.71
CA ARG A 213 17.20 -15.21 10.15
C ARG A 213 16.74 -13.86 10.68
N SER A 214 16.94 -12.79 9.90
CA SER A 214 16.50 -11.44 10.27
C SER A 214 14.97 -11.33 10.27
N TYR A 215 14.29 -12.00 9.33
CA TYR A 215 12.82 -12.07 9.30
C TYR A 215 12.28 -12.79 10.54
N HIS A 216 12.87 -13.94 10.89
CA HIS A 216 12.47 -14.70 12.07
C HIS A 216 12.67 -13.88 13.36
N TYR A 217 13.79 -13.19 13.50
CA TYR A 217 14.10 -12.36 14.64
C TYR A 217 13.05 -11.26 14.87
N VAL A 218 12.70 -10.51 13.83
CA VAL A 218 11.70 -9.42 13.92
C VAL A 218 10.29 -9.97 14.15
N LEU A 219 9.92 -11.07 13.45
CA LEU A 219 8.59 -11.68 13.59
C LEU A 219 8.38 -12.38 14.93
N SER A 220 9.43 -12.74 15.67
CA SER A 220 9.31 -13.39 16.97
C SER A 220 8.94 -12.40 18.08
N ASP A 221 9.11 -11.10 17.88
CA ASP A 221 8.76 -10.08 18.88
C ASP A 221 7.24 -9.88 18.97
N ARG A 222 6.69 -10.04 20.19
CA ARG A 222 5.24 -9.94 20.43
C ARG A 222 4.68 -8.53 20.20
N ARG A 223 5.47 -7.49 20.46
CA ARG A 223 5.05 -6.09 20.24
C ARG A 223 4.99 -5.82 18.74
N PHE A 224 6.03 -6.26 18.02
CA PHE A 224 6.02 -6.17 16.57
C PHE A 224 4.80 -6.88 15.95
N GLN A 225 4.52 -8.11 16.40
CA GLN A 225 3.33 -8.85 15.95
C GLN A 225 2.03 -8.08 16.22
N GLY A 226 1.89 -7.49 17.40
CA GLY A 226 0.69 -6.72 17.75
C GLY A 226 0.50 -5.49 16.87
N TYR A 227 1.55 -4.71 16.61
CA TYR A 227 1.51 -3.58 15.69
C TYR A 227 1.29 -4.03 14.24
N LEU A 228 1.94 -5.12 13.81
CA LEU A 228 1.75 -5.71 12.48
C LEU A 228 0.28 -6.07 12.24
N ILE A 229 -0.37 -6.78 13.18
CA ILE A 229 -1.78 -7.14 13.09
C ILE A 229 -2.65 -5.88 13.01
N CYS A 230 -2.38 -4.88 13.84
CA CYS A 230 -3.12 -3.62 13.81
C CYS A 230 -3.00 -2.92 12.44
N LEU A 231 -1.78 -2.82 11.90
CA LEU A 231 -1.52 -2.19 10.60
C LEU A 231 -2.14 -2.96 9.44
N VAL A 232 -1.97 -4.29 9.42
CA VAL A 232 -2.52 -5.17 8.38
C VAL A 232 -4.04 -5.09 8.38
N ALA A 233 -4.68 -5.19 9.54
CA ALA A 233 -6.13 -5.13 9.66
C ALA A 233 -6.69 -3.76 9.27
N THR A 234 -6.04 -2.66 9.69
CA THR A 234 -6.45 -1.31 9.32
C THR A 234 -6.34 -1.10 7.81
N PHE A 235 -5.23 -1.55 7.19
CA PHE A 235 -5.04 -1.44 5.74
C PHE A 235 -6.00 -2.34 4.97
N ALA A 236 -6.28 -3.54 5.48
CA ALA A 236 -7.26 -4.45 4.89
C ALA A 236 -8.67 -3.82 4.83
N GLY A 237 -9.09 -3.13 5.88
CA GLY A 237 -10.37 -2.39 5.87
C GLY A 237 -10.41 -1.26 4.84
N LEU A 238 -9.30 -0.51 4.65
CA LEU A 238 -9.18 0.48 3.57
C LEU A 238 -9.33 -0.18 2.20
N ALA A 239 -8.58 -1.26 1.95
CA ALA A 239 -8.58 -1.95 0.66
C ALA A 239 -9.93 -2.60 0.33
N VAL A 240 -10.63 -3.15 1.34
CA VAL A 240 -11.99 -3.68 1.15
C VAL A 240 -12.97 -2.56 0.79
N PHE A 241 -12.86 -1.39 1.42
CA PHE A 241 -13.64 -0.22 1.01
C PHE A 241 -13.30 0.20 -0.42
N GLU A 242 -12.04 0.31 -0.78
CA GLU A 242 -11.60 0.68 -2.14
C GLU A 242 -12.14 -0.30 -3.19
N ALA A 243 -12.10 -1.61 -2.92
CA ALA A 243 -12.62 -2.64 -3.82
C ALA A 243 -14.15 -2.60 -3.94
N ALA A 244 -14.87 -2.32 -2.85
CA ALA A 244 -16.33 -2.32 -2.82
C ALA A 244 -16.94 -0.98 -3.27
N ALA A 245 -16.25 0.14 -3.09
CA ALA A 245 -16.78 1.47 -3.39
C ALA A 245 -17.21 1.62 -4.85
N GLY A 246 -16.37 1.17 -5.81
CA GLY A 246 -16.73 1.19 -7.23
C GLY A 246 -17.93 0.29 -7.55
N VAL A 247 -18.04 -0.86 -6.88
CA VAL A 247 -19.17 -1.79 -7.03
C VAL A 247 -20.47 -1.17 -6.50
N LEU A 248 -20.42 -0.60 -5.32
CA LEU A 248 -21.61 -0.04 -4.68
C LEU A 248 -22.03 1.28 -5.32
N LEU A 249 -21.10 2.19 -5.59
CA LEU A 249 -21.41 3.49 -6.19
C LEU A 249 -21.73 3.38 -7.68
N GLY A 250 -20.91 2.66 -8.44
CA GLY A 250 -21.10 2.52 -9.90
C GLY A 250 -22.03 1.38 -10.30
N GLY A 251 -21.92 0.22 -9.65
CA GLY A 251 -22.69 -0.97 -9.98
C GLY A 251 -24.09 -1.00 -9.35
N VAL A 252 -24.22 -0.70 -8.06
CA VAL A 252 -25.52 -0.77 -7.33
C VAL A 252 -26.29 0.55 -7.44
N LEU A 253 -25.62 1.68 -7.18
CA LEU A 253 -26.26 3.01 -7.27
C LEU A 253 -26.32 3.57 -8.69
N GLY A 254 -25.64 2.96 -9.67
CA GLY A 254 -25.64 3.36 -11.07
C GLY A 254 -25.03 4.74 -11.34
N LEU A 255 -24.13 5.21 -10.48
CA LEU A 255 -23.51 6.53 -10.65
C LEU A 255 -22.46 6.51 -11.78
N PRO A 256 -22.34 7.60 -12.57
CA PRO A 256 -21.32 7.71 -13.62
C PRO A 256 -19.92 7.71 -13.04
N ALA A 257 -18.91 7.27 -13.84
CA ALA A 257 -17.53 7.07 -13.37
C ALA A 257 -16.89 8.34 -12.81
N THR A 258 -17.17 9.51 -13.38
CA THR A 258 -16.70 10.80 -12.85
C THR A 258 -17.26 11.09 -11.45
N THR A 259 -18.56 10.82 -11.23
CA THR A 259 -19.18 10.98 -9.89
C THR A 259 -18.58 9.99 -8.90
N VAL A 260 -18.44 8.71 -9.31
CA VAL A 260 -17.79 7.67 -8.48
C VAL A 260 -16.38 8.11 -8.08
N SER A 261 -15.60 8.62 -9.02
CA SER A 261 -14.22 9.05 -8.76
C SER A 261 -14.15 10.21 -7.76
N LEU A 262 -15.04 11.20 -7.88
CA LEU A 262 -15.10 12.32 -6.94
C LEU A 262 -15.51 11.88 -5.53
N LEU A 263 -16.51 11.01 -5.42
CA LEU A 263 -16.94 10.44 -4.14
C LEU A 263 -15.86 9.58 -3.52
N PHE A 264 -15.15 8.76 -4.33
CA PHE A 264 -14.08 7.89 -3.86
C PHE A 264 -12.90 8.66 -3.24
N VAL A 265 -12.65 9.87 -3.69
CA VAL A 265 -11.55 10.71 -3.22
C VAL A 265 -11.88 11.43 -1.90
N LEU A 266 -13.16 11.66 -1.58
CA LEU A 266 -13.59 12.39 -0.38
C LEU A 266 -13.08 11.84 0.97
N PRO A 267 -12.87 10.53 1.18
CA PRO A 267 -12.28 10.00 2.40
C PRO A 267 -10.79 10.38 2.62
N ILE A 268 -10.04 10.70 1.55
CA ILE A 268 -8.59 10.97 1.64
C ILE A 268 -8.25 12.18 2.53
N PRO A 269 -8.96 13.34 2.46
CA PRO A 269 -8.80 14.42 3.44
C PRO A 269 -8.95 13.95 4.90
N GLY A 270 -9.84 12.98 5.17
CA GLY A 270 -9.97 12.37 6.48
C GLY A 270 -8.67 11.67 6.93
N TYR A 271 -8.04 10.91 6.04
CA TYR A 271 -6.74 10.28 6.32
C TYR A 271 -5.65 11.32 6.61
N LEU A 272 -5.58 12.39 5.82
CA LEU A 272 -4.61 13.48 6.02
C LEU A 272 -4.82 14.19 7.36
N ALA A 273 -6.08 14.48 7.71
CA ALA A 273 -6.44 15.07 8.99
C ALA A 273 -6.04 14.13 10.15
N GLY A 274 -6.27 12.82 9.99
CA GLY A 274 -5.85 11.80 10.95
C GLY A 274 -4.32 11.75 11.15
N ALA A 275 -3.56 11.78 10.06
CA ALA A 275 -2.11 11.77 10.10
C ALA A 275 -1.55 13.05 10.77
N TRP A 276 -2.15 14.20 10.48
CA TRP A 276 -1.82 15.46 11.18
C TRP A 276 -2.17 15.37 12.67
N LEU A 277 -3.36 14.87 13.01
CA LEU A 277 -3.80 14.70 14.39
C LEU A 277 -2.90 13.73 15.16
N SER A 278 -2.43 12.65 14.52
CA SER A 278 -1.45 11.72 15.10
C SER A 278 -0.17 12.45 15.56
N ASN A 279 0.34 13.36 14.72
CA ASN A 279 1.51 14.17 15.07
C ASN A 279 1.24 15.14 16.24
N VAL A 280 0.05 15.75 16.29
CA VAL A 280 -0.35 16.64 17.38
C VAL A 280 -0.47 15.85 18.71
N ILE A 281 -1.14 14.70 18.65
CA ILE A 281 -1.30 13.83 19.82
C ILE A 281 0.06 13.33 20.33
N ALA A 282 0.97 12.93 19.43
CA ALA A 282 2.29 12.43 19.80
C ALA A 282 3.15 13.46 20.57
N ARG A 283 2.89 14.76 20.38
CA ARG A 283 3.61 15.84 21.09
C ARG A 283 3.14 16.04 22.53
N HIS A 284 1.87 15.75 22.83
CA HIS A 284 1.23 16.10 24.10
C HIS A 284 0.79 14.90 24.91
N TRP A 285 0.53 13.76 24.26
CA TRP A 285 -0.06 12.60 24.87
C TRP A 285 0.73 11.32 24.56
N ARG A 286 0.47 10.25 25.32
CA ARG A 286 1.13 8.95 25.12
C ARG A 286 0.65 8.29 23.83
N GLU A 287 1.51 7.55 23.15
CA GLU A 287 1.21 6.74 21.96
C GLU A 287 -0.07 5.91 22.12
N LYS A 288 -0.28 5.31 23.29
CA LYS A 288 -1.48 4.51 23.61
C LYS A 288 -2.78 5.29 23.42
N THR A 289 -2.78 6.60 23.67
CA THR A 289 -3.95 7.47 23.49
C THR A 289 -4.25 7.67 22.00
N ALA A 290 -3.23 7.95 21.18
CA ALA A 290 -3.38 8.03 19.73
C ALA A 290 -3.97 6.73 19.16
N MET A 291 -3.40 5.59 19.56
CA MET A 291 -3.88 4.27 19.13
C MET A 291 -5.34 4.01 19.52
N ARG A 292 -5.77 4.42 20.71
CA ARG A 292 -7.18 4.28 21.14
C ARG A 292 -8.12 5.17 20.32
N ILE A 293 -7.75 6.43 20.09
CA ILE A 293 -8.56 7.37 19.30
C ILE A 293 -8.71 6.85 17.86
N GLY A 294 -7.61 6.43 17.26
CA GLY A 294 -7.63 5.85 15.91
C GLY A 294 -8.51 4.60 15.81
N LEU A 295 -8.42 3.70 16.80
CA LEU A 295 -9.29 2.51 16.87
C LEU A 295 -10.78 2.86 17.01
N LEU A 296 -11.11 3.81 17.89
CA LEU A 296 -12.50 4.27 18.04
C LEU A 296 -13.02 4.84 16.70
N ALA A 297 -12.19 5.59 15.99
CA ALA A 297 -12.59 6.15 14.70
C ALA A 297 -12.83 5.06 13.64
N ILE A 298 -11.93 4.04 13.50
CA ILE A 298 -12.18 2.97 12.53
C ILE A 298 -13.40 2.11 12.90
N LEU A 299 -13.64 1.85 14.19
CA LEU A 299 -14.83 1.17 14.64
C LEU A 299 -16.10 1.98 14.33
N THR A 300 -16.11 3.27 14.62
CA THR A 300 -17.23 4.16 14.33
C THR A 300 -17.51 4.24 12.84
N GLY A 301 -16.47 4.41 12.01
CA GLY A 301 -16.60 4.44 10.55
C GLY A 301 -17.21 3.16 9.99
N SER A 302 -16.78 1.99 10.50
CA SER A 302 -17.33 0.69 10.12
C SER A 302 -18.80 0.57 10.49
N LEU A 303 -19.20 1.04 11.68
CA LEU A 303 -20.60 1.02 12.14
C LEU A 303 -21.49 1.96 11.31
N VAL A 304 -21.00 3.15 10.93
CA VAL A 304 -21.72 4.08 10.07
C VAL A 304 -22.03 3.47 8.70
N ILE A 305 -21.14 2.65 8.16
CA ILE A 305 -21.37 1.91 6.92
C ILE A 305 -22.34 0.74 7.17
N MET A 306 -22.15 -0.01 8.27
CA MET A 306 -22.89 -1.24 8.54
C MET A 306 -24.37 -0.99 8.87
N LEU A 307 -24.68 0.03 9.69
CA LEU A 307 -26.01 0.23 10.24
C LEU A 307 -27.11 0.44 9.18
N PRO A 308 -26.93 1.30 8.13
CA PRO A 308 -27.92 1.40 7.07
C PRO A 308 -28.06 0.10 6.27
N GLY A 309 -26.95 -0.65 6.10
CA GLY A 309 -26.98 -1.95 5.44
C GLY A 309 -27.85 -2.99 6.16
N LEU A 310 -27.95 -2.95 7.51
CA LEU A 310 -28.88 -3.80 8.27
C LEU A 310 -30.34 -3.55 7.90
N LEU A 311 -30.66 -2.37 7.37
CA LEU A 311 -31.98 -2.00 6.88
C LEU A 311 -32.14 -2.24 5.36
N GLY A 312 -31.16 -2.88 4.72
CA GLY A 312 -31.12 -3.10 3.27
C GLY A 312 -30.92 -1.81 2.47
N LEU A 313 -30.44 -0.74 3.11
CA LEU A 313 -30.23 0.55 2.46
C LEU A 313 -28.78 0.69 2.02
N THR A 314 -28.57 1.16 0.78
CA THR A 314 -27.28 1.58 0.27
C THR A 314 -27.35 3.06 -0.07
N THR A 315 -26.55 3.88 0.61
CA THR A 315 -26.51 5.33 0.38
C THR A 315 -25.08 5.83 0.22
N ALA A 316 -24.87 6.71 -0.75
CA ALA A 316 -23.55 7.29 -0.97
C ALA A 316 -23.04 8.05 0.27
N TRP A 317 -23.95 8.71 1.02
CA TRP A 317 -23.59 9.48 2.22
C TRP A 317 -23.06 8.61 3.36
N SER A 318 -23.71 7.47 3.65
CA SER A 318 -23.23 6.56 4.70
C SER A 318 -21.94 5.87 4.30
N LEU A 319 -21.80 5.50 3.01
CA LEU A 319 -20.57 4.92 2.48
C LEU A 319 -19.39 5.88 2.62
N ILE A 320 -19.54 7.09 2.10
CA ILE A 320 -18.46 8.08 2.07
C ILE A 320 -18.19 8.68 3.46
N GLY A 321 -19.26 9.00 4.22
CA GLY A 321 -19.13 9.52 5.59
C GLY A 321 -18.46 8.51 6.52
N GLY A 322 -18.90 7.25 6.48
CA GLY A 322 -18.28 6.17 7.26
C GLY A 322 -16.84 5.90 6.85
N ALA A 323 -16.56 5.89 5.53
CA ALA A 323 -15.20 5.76 5.02
C ALA A 323 -14.32 6.94 5.47
N THR A 324 -14.81 8.18 5.44
CA THR A 324 -14.05 9.36 5.88
C THR A 324 -13.64 9.24 7.35
N ILE A 325 -14.54 8.75 8.20
CA ILE A 325 -14.23 8.50 9.62
C ILE A 325 -13.23 7.35 9.77
N TYR A 326 -13.38 6.28 8.98
CA TYR A 326 -12.43 5.16 8.97
C TYR A 326 -11.04 5.61 8.53
N PHE A 327 -10.95 6.38 7.44
CA PHE A 327 -9.70 6.92 6.91
C PHE A 327 -9.01 7.87 7.92
N LEU A 328 -9.78 8.70 8.63
CA LEU A 328 -9.25 9.51 9.73
C LEU A 328 -8.63 8.62 10.82
N GLY A 329 -9.30 7.57 11.23
CA GLY A 329 -8.77 6.61 12.20
C GLY A 329 -7.51 5.91 11.70
N ALA A 330 -7.50 5.47 10.44
CA ALA A 330 -6.34 4.88 9.79
C ALA A 330 -5.16 5.86 9.73
N GLY A 331 -5.42 7.12 9.38
CA GLY A 331 -4.41 8.19 9.39
C GLY A 331 -3.75 8.40 10.76
N ILE A 332 -4.50 8.20 11.85
CA ILE A 332 -3.93 8.24 13.21
C ILE A 332 -3.11 6.97 13.51
N LEU A 333 -3.64 5.80 13.15
CA LEU A 333 -3.04 4.50 13.50
C LEU A 333 -1.74 4.23 12.74
N PHE A 334 -1.67 4.55 11.44
CA PHE A 334 -0.51 4.19 10.61
C PHE A 334 0.81 4.76 11.10
N PRO A 335 0.96 6.08 11.34
CA PRO A 335 2.22 6.63 11.82
C PRO A 335 2.60 6.08 13.19
N ALA A 336 1.64 6.04 14.12
CA ALA A 336 1.87 5.59 15.49
C ALA A 336 2.28 4.11 15.54
N ALA A 337 1.53 3.23 14.88
CA ALA A 337 1.81 1.79 14.87
C ALA A 337 3.09 1.45 14.11
N THR A 338 3.40 2.14 13.00
CA THR A 338 4.65 1.93 12.27
C THR A 338 5.87 2.32 13.11
N THR A 339 5.80 3.47 13.79
CA THR A 339 6.86 3.91 14.70
C THR A 339 7.01 2.92 15.86
N GLY A 340 5.91 2.54 16.50
CA GLY A 340 5.93 1.57 17.59
C GLY A 340 6.49 0.19 17.20
N ALA A 341 6.17 -0.28 15.97
CA ALA A 341 6.68 -1.54 15.44
C ALA A 341 8.19 -1.51 15.16
N LEU A 342 8.71 -0.41 14.63
CA LEU A 342 10.10 -0.33 14.15
C LEU A 342 11.08 0.20 15.21
N SER A 343 10.61 0.94 16.22
CA SER A 343 11.48 1.53 17.25
C SER A 343 12.38 0.53 17.99
N PRO A 344 11.95 -0.74 18.30
CA PRO A 344 12.83 -1.71 18.94
C PRO A 344 13.93 -2.27 18.02
N PHE A 345 13.83 -2.04 16.71
CA PHE A 345 14.68 -2.67 15.69
C PHE A 345 15.47 -1.67 14.84
N PRO A 346 16.30 -0.77 15.42
CA PRO A 346 17.01 0.25 14.63
C PRO A 346 17.93 -0.37 13.57
N TYR A 347 18.59 -1.49 13.89
CA TYR A 347 19.48 -2.22 12.96
C TYR A 347 18.75 -3.14 11.97
N HIS A 348 17.47 -3.45 12.22
CA HIS A 348 16.64 -4.31 11.37
C HIS A 348 15.41 -3.57 10.81
N ALA A 349 15.42 -2.25 10.88
CA ALA A 349 14.28 -1.43 10.42
C ALA A 349 13.94 -1.65 8.93
N GLY A 350 14.93 -2.10 8.09
CA GLY A 350 14.71 -2.53 6.72
C GLY A 350 13.87 -3.79 6.59
N THR A 351 14.25 -4.80 7.35
CA THR A 351 13.53 -6.07 7.42
C THR A 351 12.13 -5.84 7.97
N GLY A 352 12.00 -5.08 9.08
CA GLY A 352 10.71 -4.74 9.66
C GLY A 352 9.80 -3.99 8.68
N GLY A 353 10.32 -3.00 7.95
CA GLY A 353 9.58 -2.26 6.95
C GLY A 353 9.13 -3.11 5.75
N ALA A 354 9.96 -4.07 5.32
CA ALA A 354 9.60 -5.03 4.28
C ALA A 354 8.48 -5.97 4.73
N ILE A 355 8.56 -6.47 5.98
CA ILE A 355 7.50 -7.28 6.57
C ILE A 355 6.19 -6.48 6.63
N LEU A 356 6.23 -5.26 7.18
CA LEU A 356 5.04 -4.42 7.27
C LEU A 356 4.39 -4.20 5.90
N GLY A 357 5.16 -3.79 4.89
CA GLY A 357 4.61 -3.52 3.55
C GLY A 357 4.10 -4.78 2.84
N GLY A 358 4.86 -5.87 2.86
CA GLY A 358 4.46 -7.12 2.23
C GLY A 358 3.22 -7.73 2.89
N MET A 359 3.19 -7.77 4.23
CA MET A 359 2.04 -8.29 4.99
C MET A 359 0.80 -7.40 4.89
N GLN A 360 0.95 -6.07 4.80
CA GLN A 360 -0.18 -5.17 4.56
C GLN A 360 -0.88 -5.48 3.24
N ASN A 361 -0.13 -5.56 2.13
CA ASN A 361 -0.69 -5.88 0.83
C ASN A 361 -1.26 -7.30 0.77
N LEU A 362 -0.56 -8.29 1.34
CA LEU A 362 -1.04 -9.66 1.41
C LEU A 362 -2.34 -9.77 2.23
N GLY A 363 -2.38 -9.18 3.41
CA GLY A 363 -3.56 -9.19 4.28
C GLY A 363 -4.74 -8.43 3.66
N ALA A 364 -4.47 -7.31 3.01
CA ALA A 364 -5.50 -6.57 2.27
C ALA A 364 -6.04 -7.38 1.09
N GLY A 365 -5.16 -8.04 0.33
CA GLY A 365 -5.58 -8.93 -0.76
C GLY A 365 -6.42 -10.11 -0.28
N LEU A 366 -6.06 -10.74 0.84
CA LEU A 366 -6.86 -11.82 1.44
C LEU A 366 -8.22 -11.31 1.94
N ALA A 367 -8.27 -10.13 2.54
CA ALA A 367 -9.52 -9.53 2.99
C ALA A 367 -10.44 -9.13 1.83
N THR A 368 -9.89 -8.60 0.74
CA THR A 368 -10.66 -8.27 -0.46
C THR A 368 -11.13 -9.54 -1.20
N LEU A 369 -10.32 -10.61 -1.20
CA LEU A 369 -10.74 -11.91 -1.71
C LEU A 369 -11.90 -12.47 -0.89
N PHE A 370 -11.81 -12.39 0.43
CA PHE A 370 -12.91 -12.78 1.32
C PHE A 370 -14.17 -11.94 1.07
N ALA A 371 -14.02 -10.64 0.89
CA ALA A 371 -15.13 -9.75 0.56
C ALA A 371 -15.80 -10.11 -0.77
N ALA A 372 -15.04 -10.52 -1.78
CA ALA A 372 -15.55 -10.93 -3.08
C ALA A 372 -16.40 -12.22 -3.05
N MET A 373 -16.38 -12.99 -1.96
CA MET A 373 -17.22 -14.18 -1.79
C MET A 373 -18.66 -13.85 -1.38
N PHE A 374 -18.92 -12.60 -0.99
CA PHE A 374 -20.26 -12.15 -0.58
C PHE A 374 -20.94 -11.35 -1.67
N PRO A 375 -22.26 -11.44 -1.82
CA PRO A 375 -22.99 -10.61 -2.76
C PRO A 375 -22.85 -9.13 -2.36
N ALA A 376 -22.60 -8.28 -3.33
CA ALA A 376 -22.52 -6.84 -3.13
C ALA A 376 -23.84 -6.16 -3.57
N SER A 377 -24.97 -6.66 -3.08
CA SER A 377 -26.30 -6.10 -3.33
C SER A 377 -26.56 -4.83 -2.53
N ASP A 378 -25.90 -4.71 -1.40
CA ASP A 378 -25.99 -3.58 -0.46
C ASP A 378 -24.65 -3.36 0.26
N GLN A 379 -24.61 -2.36 1.15
CA GLN A 379 -23.40 -2.01 1.89
C GLN A 379 -23.16 -2.85 3.15
N LEU A 380 -24.05 -3.79 3.51
CA LEU A 380 -23.92 -4.57 4.74
C LEU A 380 -22.66 -5.45 4.77
N PRO A 381 -22.34 -6.25 3.74
CA PRO A 381 -21.13 -7.07 3.73
C PRO A 381 -19.86 -6.22 3.91
N LEU A 382 -19.78 -5.07 3.26
CA LEU A 382 -18.68 -4.13 3.41
C LEU A 382 -18.54 -3.69 4.87
N GLY A 383 -19.62 -3.22 5.48
CA GLY A 383 -19.64 -2.74 6.87
C GLY A 383 -19.23 -3.82 7.86
N ILE A 384 -19.73 -5.06 7.70
CA ILE A 384 -19.35 -6.21 8.54
C ILE A 384 -17.85 -6.51 8.43
N ILE A 385 -17.31 -6.57 7.21
CA ILE A 385 -15.89 -6.90 7.01
C ILE A 385 -14.99 -5.79 7.57
N MET A 386 -15.33 -4.52 7.35
CA MET A 386 -14.59 -3.40 7.94
C MET A 386 -14.65 -3.43 9.47
N LEU A 387 -15.80 -3.81 10.06
CA LEU A 387 -15.92 -3.98 11.51
C LEU A 387 -15.07 -5.13 12.03
N LEU A 388 -15.06 -6.28 11.34
CA LEU A 388 -14.17 -7.42 11.67
C LEU A 388 -12.70 -7.02 11.62
N MET A 389 -12.28 -6.25 10.60
CA MET A 389 -10.92 -5.73 10.51
C MET A 389 -10.62 -4.75 11.66
N SER A 390 -11.57 -3.91 12.05
CA SER A 390 -11.41 -3.00 13.20
C SER A 390 -11.27 -3.75 14.53
N VAL A 391 -12.03 -4.84 14.71
CA VAL A 391 -11.93 -5.72 15.89
C VAL A 391 -10.57 -6.46 15.90
N LEU A 392 -10.10 -6.92 14.73
CA LEU A 392 -8.78 -7.54 14.59
C LEU A 392 -7.65 -6.54 14.92
N ALA A 393 -7.79 -5.29 14.49
CA ALA A 393 -6.86 -4.22 14.85
C ALA A 393 -6.83 -3.96 16.37
N LEU A 394 -8.01 -3.97 17.01
CA LEU A 394 -8.12 -3.87 18.48
C LEU A 394 -7.43 -5.05 19.17
N TRP A 395 -7.60 -6.26 18.67
CA TRP A 395 -6.92 -7.44 19.22
C TRP A 395 -5.40 -7.34 19.10
N GLY A 396 -4.89 -6.88 17.94
CA GLY A 396 -3.48 -6.57 17.76
C GLY A 396 -2.97 -5.57 18.79
N LEU A 397 -3.71 -4.48 19.01
CA LEU A 397 -3.34 -3.47 20.01
C LEU A 397 -3.36 -4.00 21.46
N LYS A 398 -4.32 -4.84 21.80
CA LYS A 398 -4.34 -5.50 23.12
C LYS A 398 -3.07 -6.31 23.35
N ARG A 399 -2.56 -7.04 22.35
CA ARG A 399 -1.30 -7.80 22.45
C ARG A 399 -0.08 -6.91 22.75
N VAL A 400 -0.05 -5.70 22.18
CA VAL A 400 1.05 -4.73 22.44
C VAL A 400 1.11 -4.31 23.90
N TYR A 401 -0.06 -4.08 24.53
CA TYR A 401 -0.16 -3.50 25.87
C TYR A 401 -0.43 -4.52 26.99
N THR A 402 -0.59 -5.80 26.67
CA THR A 402 -0.67 -6.85 27.69
C THR A 402 0.71 -6.99 28.34
N LYS A 403 0.78 -6.92 29.70
CA LYS A 403 2.03 -7.07 30.45
C LYS A 403 2.77 -8.32 30.00
N GLN A 404 4.00 -8.18 29.53
CA GLN A 404 4.93 -9.31 29.46
C GLN A 404 5.19 -9.78 30.89
N PRO A 405 5.22 -11.10 31.18
CA PRO A 405 5.91 -11.58 32.36
C PRO A 405 7.34 -11.06 32.26
N PRO A 406 8.01 -10.73 33.42
CA PRO A 406 9.40 -10.31 33.40
C PRO A 406 10.19 -11.37 32.65
N SER A 407 10.82 -10.97 31.56
CA SER A 407 11.74 -11.83 30.81
C SER A 407 12.93 -12.04 31.72
N ASP A 408 13.06 -13.24 32.30
CA ASP A 408 14.31 -13.71 32.81
C ASP A 408 15.37 -13.50 31.73
N GLU A 409 16.44 -12.87 32.13
CA GLU A 409 17.59 -12.43 31.36
C GLU A 409 17.95 -13.35 30.20
N MET A 410 17.75 -12.87 28.96
CA MET A 410 18.42 -13.53 27.83
C MET A 410 19.90 -13.16 27.88
N PRO A 411 20.82 -14.13 27.88
CA PRO A 411 22.24 -13.85 27.87
C PRO A 411 22.60 -13.10 26.59
N ILE A 412 23.32 -11.99 26.76
CA ILE A 412 23.93 -11.23 25.68
C ILE A 412 24.92 -12.19 24.97
N ALA A 413 24.52 -12.70 23.82
CA ALA A 413 25.46 -13.39 22.95
C ALA A 413 26.34 -12.33 22.27
N ILE A 414 27.60 -12.28 22.73
CA ILE A 414 28.71 -11.49 22.22
C ILE A 414 29.02 -11.87 20.76
#